data_aa66c312043a29159c24098b1bae3906
#
_entry.id   aa66c312043a29159c24098b1bae3906
#
_cell.length_a   1.000
_cell.length_b   1.000
_cell.length_c   1.000
_cell.angle_alpha   90.00
_cell.angle_beta   90.00
_cell.angle_gamma   90.00
#
_symmetry.space_group_name_H-M   'P 1'
#
loop_
_entity.id
_entity.type
_entity.pdbx_description
1 polymer ?
#
loop_
_entity_poly.entity_id
_entity_poly.type
_entity_poly.pdbx_seq_one_letter_code
_entity_poly.pdbx_strand_id
1 'polypeptide(L)'
;MISVLVLCHGNICRSPLAEVLLEAAIATDPALSRQVRVSSAGTSNEHEGEGMHEHSAALLARRGLRAEHRARQLTIALADQQDLILVADRWNLRDARSIVASGIRRAEVRLIRDYDPAAQGSDLDDPWGYPESAYERAAEEISAALPGILSELRARA
;
A
#
# COMPACT_ATOMS: atom_id res chain seq x y z
N MET A 1 5.37 -0.53 18.20
CA MET A 1 4.41 -0.29 17.09
C MET A 1 5.16 -0.16 15.78
N ILE A 2 4.79 -0.95 14.81
CA ILE A 2 5.39 -0.94 13.47
C ILE A 2 4.45 -0.15 12.55
N SER A 3 4.96 0.89 11.90
CA SER A 3 4.18 1.75 11.00
C SER A 3 4.51 1.40 9.55
N VAL A 4 3.50 0.97 8.81
CA VAL A 4 3.61 0.61 7.40
C VAL A 4 2.73 1.57 6.57
N LEU A 5 3.31 2.12 5.52
CA LEU A 5 2.57 2.99 4.59
C LEU A 5 2.60 2.38 3.20
N VAL A 6 1.44 2.28 2.57
CA VAL A 6 1.32 1.83 1.18
C VAL A 6 1.23 3.05 0.26
N LEU A 7 2.00 3.07 -0.80
CA LEU A 7 2.15 4.23 -1.68
C LEU A 7 1.87 3.87 -3.13
N CYS A 8 1.07 4.71 -3.81
CA CYS A 8 0.94 4.70 -5.25
C CYS A 8 0.98 6.13 -5.77
N HIS A 9 0.57 6.39 -7.02
CA HIS A 9 0.63 7.74 -7.57
C HIS A 9 -0.45 8.66 -6.96
N GLY A 10 -1.73 8.30 -7.11
CA GLY A 10 -2.85 9.17 -6.73
C GLY A 10 -3.51 8.88 -5.39
N ASN A 11 -3.16 7.78 -4.75
CA ASN A 11 -3.79 7.32 -3.51
C ASN A 11 -5.31 7.11 -3.62
N ILE A 12 -5.79 6.71 -4.78
CA ILE A 12 -7.21 6.39 -5.00
C ILE A 12 -7.47 4.97 -5.55
N CYS A 13 -6.49 4.31 -6.16
CA CYS A 13 -6.67 2.98 -6.75
C CYS A 13 -5.89 1.90 -6.00
N ARG A 14 -4.58 1.82 -6.25
CA ARG A 14 -3.73 0.71 -5.78
C ARG A 14 -3.43 0.76 -4.30
N SER A 15 -3.00 1.91 -3.80
CA SER A 15 -2.59 2.01 -2.39
C SER A 15 -3.74 1.86 -1.41
N PRO A 16 -4.95 2.43 -1.62
CA PRO A 16 -6.05 2.17 -0.71
C PRO A 16 -6.53 0.72 -0.78
N LEU A 17 -6.50 0.11 -1.97
CA LEU A 17 -6.84 -1.30 -2.13
C LEU A 17 -5.87 -2.19 -1.33
N ALA A 18 -4.56 -1.96 -1.49
CA ALA A 18 -3.54 -2.72 -0.77
C ALA A 18 -3.58 -2.46 0.74
N GLU A 19 -3.83 -1.23 1.15
CA GLU A 19 -3.97 -0.88 2.57
C GLU A 19 -5.04 -1.72 3.25
N VAL A 20 -6.24 -1.75 2.67
CA VAL A 20 -7.37 -2.48 3.25
C VAL A 20 -7.16 -3.98 3.21
N LEU A 21 -6.61 -4.51 2.11
CA LEU A 21 -6.30 -5.95 2.02
C LEU A 21 -5.23 -6.36 3.04
N LEU A 22 -4.22 -5.54 3.24
CA LEU A 22 -3.17 -5.79 4.24
C LEU A 22 -3.73 -5.71 5.67
N GLU A 23 -4.55 -4.69 5.96
CA GLU A 23 -5.23 -4.59 7.26
C GLU A 23 -6.03 -5.85 7.56
N ALA A 24 -6.79 -6.35 6.59
CA ALA A 24 -7.60 -7.56 6.76
C ALA A 24 -6.73 -8.78 7.05
N ALA A 25 -5.60 -8.90 6.36
CA ALA A 25 -4.65 -10.00 6.60
C ALA A 25 -4.02 -9.90 7.99
N ILE A 26 -3.61 -8.71 8.41
CA ILE A 26 -3.03 -8.47 9.74
C ILE A 26 -4.06 -8.78 10.84
N ALA A 27 -5.33 -8.46 10.62
CA ALA A 27 -6.39 -8.71 11.60
C ALA A 27 -6.56 -10.20 11.94
N THR A 28 -6.13 -11.09 11.06
CA THR A 28 -6.17 -12.55 11.32
C THR A 28 -5.02 -13.03 12.19
N ASP A 29 -4.03 -12.19 12.46
CA ASP A 29 -2.88 -12.51 13.30
C ASP A 29 -2.93 -11.65 14.57
N PRO A 30 -3.33 -12.22 15.74
CA PRO A 30 -3.49 -11.45 16.98
C PRO A 30 -2.20 -10.74 17.45
N ALA A 31 -1.05 -11.30 17.15
CA ALA A 31 0.22 -10.67 17.51
C ALA A 31 0.47 -9.42 16.65
N LEU A 32 0.29 -9.52 15.34
CA LEU A 32 0.50 -8.41 14.42
C LEU A 32 -0.57 -7.32 14.59
N SER A 33 -1.83 -7.70 14.82
CA SER A 33 -2.93 -6.73 14.92
C SER A 33 -2.72 -5.71 16.04
N ARG A 34 -1.97 -6.06 17.05
CA ARG A 34 -1.65 -5.17 18.19
C ARG A 34 -0.39 -4.33 17.96
N GLN A 35 0.44 -4.71 17.01
CA GLN A 35 1.77 -4.12 16.83
C GLN A 35 1.94 -3.38 15.51
N VAL A 36 1.04 -3.56 14.54
CA VAL A 36 1.18 -2.98 13.22
C VAL A 36 0.08 -1.98 12.94
N ARG A 37 0.47 -0.82 12.44
CA ARG A 37 -0.44 0.21 11.93
C ARG A 37 -0.20 0.38 10.45
N VAL A 38 -1.26 0.30 9.65
CA VAL A 38 -1.21 0.47 8.20
C VAL A 38 -1.89 1.77 7.80
N SER A 39 -1.28 2.47 6.87
CA SER A 39 -1.85 3.69 6.25
C SER A 39 -1.45 3.73 4.79
N SER A 40 -1.95 4.73 4.05
CA SER A 40 -1.58 4.91 2.65
C SER A 40 -1.44 6.38 2.28
N ALA A 41 -0.76 6.65 1.16
CA ALA A 41 -0.58 7.98 0.60
C ALA A 41 -0.30 7.87 -0.91
N GLY A 42 -0.25 8.99 -1.59
CA GLY A 42 0.15 9.09 -2.98
C GLY A 42 1.42 9.92 -3.13
N THR A 43 2.10 9.76 -4.26
CA THR A 43 3.22 10.63 -4.61
C THR A 43 2.74 11.99 -5.10
N SER A 44 1.52 12.06 -5.66
CA SER A 44 0.90 13.30 -6.13
C SER A 44 -0.23 13.76 -5.19
N ASN A 45 -0.64 15.01 -5.36
CA ASN A 45 -1.78 15.59 -4.65
C ASN A 45 -3.01 15.77 -5.54
N GLU A 46 -3.03 15.18 -6.72
CA GLU A 46 -4.10 15.36 -7.72
C GLU A 46 -5.48 15.02 -7.17
N HIS A 47 -5.57 14.03 -6.31
CA HIS A 47 -6.83 13.53 -5.75
C HIS A 47 -6.97 13.78 -4.26
N GLU A 48 -6.17 14.69 -3.70
CA GLU A 48 -6.16 14.93 -2.25
C GLU A 48 -7.56 15.23 -1.72
N GLY A 49 -7.95 14.54 -0.66
CA GLY A 49 -9.27 14.67 -0.05
C GLY A 49 -10.37 13.81 -0.66
N GLU A 50 -10.10 13.18 -1.81
CA GLU A 50 -11.09 12.31 -2.48
C GLU A 50 -11.14 10.92 -1.84
N GLY A 51 -12.27 10.24 -2.01
CA GLY A 51 -12.40 8.83 -1.66
C GLY A 51 -11.64 7.94 -2.66
N MET A 52 -11.58 6.65 -2.39
CA MET A 52 -10.97 5.72 -3.35
C MET A 52 -11.86 5.60 -4.60
N HIS A 53 -11.21 5.21 -5.70
CA HIS A 53 -11.90 4.96 -6.97
C HIS A 53 -13.05 3.96 -6.78
N GLU A 54 -14.15 4.16 -7.52
CA GLU A 54 -15.36 3.33 -7.39
C GLU A 54 -15.11 1.84 -7.60
N HIS A 55 -14.19 1.46 -8.49
CA HIS A 55 -13.87 0.05 -8.72
C HIS A 55 -13.11 -0.57 -7.53
N SER A 56 -12.22 0.19 -6.90
CA SER A 56 -11.55 -0.27 -5.68
C SER A 56 -12.55 -0.41 -4.52
N ALA A 57 -13.42 0.59 -4.36
CA ALA A 57 -14.44 0.57 -3.32
C ALA A 57 -15.44 -0.59 -3.50
N ALA A 58 -15.90 -0.81 -4.73
CA ALA A 58 -16.83 -1.90 -5.03
C ALA A 58 -16.21 -3.27 -4.79
N LEU A 59 -14.94 -3.46 -5.17
CA LEU A 59 -14.21 -4.70 -4.95
C LEU A 59 -14.11 -5.00 -3.45
N LEU A 60 -13.72 -4.02 -2.66
CA LEU A 60 -13.58 -4.19 -1.21
C LEU A 60 -14.93 -4.45 -0.55
N ALA A 61 -15.99 -3.75 -0.97
CA ALA A 61 -17.34 -3.94 -0.45
C ALA A 61 -17.84 -5.37 -0.73
N ARG A 62 -17.57 -5.91 -1.92
CA ARG A 62 -17.92 -7.29 -2.27
C ARG A 62 -17.22 -8.31 -1.37
N ARG A 63 -16.06 -7.97 -0.84
CA ARG A 63 -15.31 -8.82 0.09
C ARG A 63 -15.66 -8.56 1.56
N GLY A 64 -16.63 -7.70 1.84
CA GLY A 64 -17.03 -7.37 3.21
C GLY A 64 -16.01 -6.49 3.93
N LEU A 65 -15.18 -5.77 3.20
CA LEU A 65 -14.13 -4.91 3.75
C LEU A 65 -14.52 -3.43 3.62
N ARG A 66 -13.87 -2.57 4.43
CA ARG A 66 -14.14 -1.15 4.40
C ARG A 66 -13.76 -0.51 3.06
N ALA A 67 -14.48 0.52 2.69
CA ALA A 67 -14.22 1.32 1.50
C ALA A 67 -14.04 2.81 1.82
N GLU A 68 -14.17 3.22 3.07
CA GLU A 68 -13.91 4.58 3.50
C GLU A 68 -12.43 4.89 3.34
N HIS A 69 -12.15 6.00 2.69
CA HIS A 69 -10.78 6.41 2.39
C HIS A 69 -10.73 7.91 2.11
N ARG A 70 -9.61 8.52 2.43
CA ARG A 70 -9.34 9.90 2.10
C ARG A 70 -7.92 10.02 1.56
N ALA A 71 -7.80 10.33 0.27
CA ALA A 71 -6.52 10.44 -0.40
C ALA A 71 -5.68 11.59 0.16
N ARG A 72 -4.39 11.34 0.31
CA ARG A 72 -3.42 12.34 0.78
C ARG A 72 -2.07 12.13 0.10
N GLN A 73 -1.28 13.20 0.06
CA GLN A 73 0.06 13.14 -0.51
C GLN A 73 1.09 12.74 0.56
N LEU A 74 2.08 11.92 0.17
CA LEU A 74 3.22 11.62 1.04
C LEU A 74 4.07 12.89 1.23
N THR A 75 4.37 13.19 2.48
CA THR A 75 5.27 14.28 2.87
C THR A 75 6.52 13.71 3.56
N ILE A 76 7.57 14.52 3.68
CA ILE A 76 8.77 14.13 4.43
C ILE A 76 8.40 13.79 5.87
N ALA A 77 7.56 14.60 6.51
CA ALA A 77 7.13 14.37 7.89
C ALA A 77 6.38 13.04 8.04
N LEU A 78 5.49 12.72 7.08
CA LEU A 78 4.76 11.46 7.10
C LEU A 78 5.68 10.26 6.87
N ALA A 79 6.63 10.39 5.94
CA ALA A 79 7.62 9.34 5.66
C ALA A 79 8.50 9.07 6.88
N ASP A 80 8.86 10.11 7.63
CA ASP A 80 9.67 9.98 8.85
C ASP A 80 8.94 9.21 9.98
N GLN A 81 7.64 9.06 9.89
CA GLN A 81 6.86 8.28 10.86
C GLN A 81 6.78 6.81 10.51
N GLN A 82 7.31 6.39 9.35
CA GLN A 82 7.17 5.03 8.87
C GLN A 82 8.40 4.17 9.11
N ASP A 83 8.17 2.90 9.35
CA ASP A 83 9.23 1.89 9.40
C ASP A 83 9.40 1.23 8.04
N LEU A 84 8.30 1.02 7.31
CA LEU A 84 8.28 0.38 6.01
C LEU A 84 7.31 1.12 5.08
N ILE A 85 7.76 1.43 3.87
CA ILE A 85 6.93 2.00 2.82
C ILE A 85 6.85 0.98 1.68
N LEU A 86 5.65 0.50 1.40
CA LEU A 86 5.37 -0.45 0.33
C LEU A 86 4.83 0.29 -0.88
N VAL A 87 5.54 0.22 -2.00
CA VAL A 87 5.21 0.99 -3.20
C VAL A 87 4.66 0.10 -4.31
N ALA A 88 3.78 0.67 -5.14
CA ALA A 88 3.12 -0.08 -6.20
C ALA A 88 4.04 -0.36 -7.40
N ASP A 89 4.88 0.62 -7.78
CA ASP A 89 5.71 0.50 -8.98
C ASP A 89 7.07 1.20 -8.82
N ARG A 90 7.92 1.06 -9.85
CA ARG A 90 9.28 1.61 -9.83
C ARG A 90 9.32 3.13 -9.79
N TRP A 91 8.31 3.81 -10.34
CA TRP A 91 8.21 5.27 -10.26
C TRP A 91 7.93 5.71 -8.84
N ASN A 92 7.00 5.03 -8.16
CA ASN A 92 6.72 5.26 -6.74
C ASN A 92 7.95 4.96 -5.89
N LEU A 93 8.71 3.91 -6.23
CA LEU A 93 9.93 3.54 -5.53
C LEU A 93 10.97 4.67 -5.57
N ARG A 94 11.20 5.21 -6.76
CA ARG A 94 12.14 6.33 -6.97
C ARG A 94 11.71 7.55 -6.15
N ASP A 95 10.43 7.93 -6.25
CA ASP A 95 9.92 9.12 -5.58
C ASP A 95 9.93 8.96 -4.06
N ALA A 96 9.55 7.79 -3.55
CA ALA A 96 9.58 7.51 -2.12
C ALA A 96 11.00 7.55 -1.56
N ARG A 97 11.97 6.97 -2.27
CA ARG A 97 13.37 7.01 -1.85
C ARG A 97 13.91 8.42 -1.75
N SER A 98 13.54 9.28 -2.69
CA SER A 98 13.92 10.70 -2.67
C SER A 98 13.33 11.41 -1.46
N ILE A 99 12.06 11.17 -1.15
CA ILE A 99 11.39 11.77 0.00
C ILE A 99 12.00 11.28 1.31
N VAL A 100 12.23 9.98 1.44
CA VAL A 100 12.86 9.37 2.64
C VAL A 100 14.27 9.92 2.85
N ALA A 101 15.05 10.10 1.78
CA ALA A 101 16.38 10.64 1.86
C ALA A 101 16.43 12.08 2.37
N SER A 102 15.34 12.83 2.19
CA SER A 102 15.22 14.22 2.66
C SER A 102 14.82 14.33 4.13
N GLY A 103 14.42 13.21 4.76
CA GLY A 103 14.02 13.16 6.16
C GLY A 103 15.14 12.72 7.09
N ILE A 104 14.77 12.49 8.35
CA ILE A 104 15.69 12.09 9.44
C ILE A 104 15.67 10.56 9.61
N ARG A 105 14.49 9.97 9.77
CA ARG A 105 14.31 8.51 9.80
C ARG A 105 14.43 7.96 8.38
N ARG A 106 14.93 6.77 8.29
CA ARG A 106 15.16 6.13 6.99
C ARG A 106 14.24 4.92 6.88
N ALA A 107 12.96 5.16 6.59
CA ALA A 107 12.02 4.09 6.32
C ALA A 107 12.58 3.19 5.20
N GLU A 108 12.42 1.89 5.36
CA GLU A 108 12.75 0.95 4.29
C GLU A 108 11.67 1.07 3.21
N VAL A 109 12.07 1.12 1.93
CA VAL A 109 11.16 1.26 0.79
C VAL A 109 11.28 0.01 -0.09
N ARG A 110 10.17 -0.68 -0.31
CA ARG A 110 10.11 -1.93 -1.08
C ARG A 110 8.91 -1.94 -2.02
N LEU A 111 9.07 -2.58 -3.18
CA LEU A 111 7.95 -2.89 -4.04
C LEU A 111 7.03 -3.91 -3.37
N ILE A 112 5.71 -3.72 -3.47
CA ILE A 112 4.74 -4.69 -2.96
C ILE A 112 5.02 -6.07 -3.54
N ARG A 113 5.24 -6.15 -4.85
CA ARG A 113 5.44 -7.44 -5.52
C ARG A 113 6.79 -8.10 -5.26
N ASP A 114 7.74 -7.41 -4.63
CA ASP A 114 8.98 -8.06 -4.16
C ASP A 114 8.69 -9.15 -3.12
N TYR A 115 7.56 -9.07 -2.44
CA TYR A 115 7.14 -10.07 -1.45
C TYR A 115 6.43 -11.28 -2.05
N ASP A 116 6.18 -11.27 -3.36
CA ASP A 116 5.72 -12.43 -4.10
C ASP A 116 6.94 -13.08 -4.77
N PRO A 117 7.35 -14.29 -4.34
CA PRO A 117 8.54 -14.95 -4.90
C PRO A 117 8.50 -15.15 -6.42
N ALA A 118 7.29 -15.22 -7.00
CA ALA A 118 7.13 -15.41 -8.44
C ALA A 118 7.15 -14.07 -9.23
N ALA A 119 7.22 -12.92 -8.56
CA ALA A 119 7.06 -11.62 -9.20
C ALA A 119 8.03 -10.55 -8.70
N GLN A 120 9.16 -10.93 -8.10
CA GLN A 120 10.13 -9.99 -7.56
C GLN A 120 10.61 -9.01 -8.64
N GLY A 121 10.66 -7.73 -8.29
CA GLY A 121 11.04 -6.66 -9.22
C GLY A 121 9.92 -6.19 -10.14
N SER A 122 8.72 -6.75 -10.02
CA SER A 122 7.59 -6.39 -10.88
C SER A 122 6.76 -5.23 -10.32
N ASP A 123 6.17 -4.47 -11.24
CA ASP A 123 5.23 -3.40 -10.90
C ASP A 123 3.82 -3.96 -10.71
N LEU A 124 3.02 -3.31 -9.86
CA LEU A 124 1.57 -3.36 -9.94
C LEU A 124 1.15 -2.38 -11.03
N ASP A 125 0.55 -2.87 -12.11
CA ASP A 125 0.07 -2.01 -13.18
C ASP A 125 -1.03 -1.08 -12.65
N ASP A 126 -1.03 0.17 -13.13
CA ASP A 126 -2.03 1.14 -12.73
C ASP A 126 -3.38 0.80 -13.41
N PRO A 127 -4.42 0.46 -12.65
CA PRO A 127 -5.71 0.10 -13.23
C PRO A 127 -6.56 1.30 -13.64
N TRP A 128 -6.13 2.52 -13.32
CA TRP A 128 -6.90 3.72 -13.61
C TRP A 128 -7.17 3.86 -15.11
N GLY A 129 -8.43 4.11 -15.46
CA GLY A 129 -8.86 4.20 -16.86
C GLY A 129 -9.16 2.85 -17.51
N TYR A 130 -8.95 1.74 -16.80
CA TYR A 130 -9.24 0.38 -17.27
C TYR A 130 -10.49 -0.19 -16.62
N PRO A 131 -11.08 -1.26 -17.20
CA PRO A 131 -12.25 -1.90 -16.63
C PRO A 131 -12.02 -2.52 -15.26
N GLU A 132 -13.10 -2.89 -14.60
CA GLU A 132 -13.10 -3.54 -13.27
C GLU A 132 -12.13 -4.72 -13.19
N SER A 133 -11.98 -5.49 -14.27
CA SER A 133 -11.04 -6.63 -14.32
C SER A 133 -9.59 -6.24 -14.01
N ALA A 134 -9.18 -5.02 -14.34
CA ALA A 134 -7.84 -4.55 -14.00
C ALA A 134 -7.67 -4.36 -12.48
N TYR A 135 -8.73 -3.97 -11.79
CA TYR A 135 -8.73 -3.84 -10.32
C TYR A 135 -8.73 -5.20 -9.64
N GLU A 136 -9.48 -6.17 -10.18
CA GLU A 136 -9.44 -7.56 -9.71
C GLU A 136 -8.03 -8.15 -9.84
N ARG A 137 -7.37 -7.89 -10.97
CA ARG A 137 -6.00 -8.32 -11.20
C ARG A 137 -5.04 -7.69 -10.19
N ALA A 138 -5.17 -6.39 -9.94
CA ALA A 138 -4.36 -5.71 -8.93
C ALA A 138 -4.57 -6.33 -7.55
N ALA A 139 -5.81 -6.64 -7.19
CA ALA A 139 -6.13 -7.29 -5.91
C ALA A 139 -5.50 -8.68 -5.81
N GLU A 140 -5.50 -9.47 -6.88
CA GLU A 140 -4.85 -10.79 -6.93
C GLU A 140 -3.34 -10.66 -6.73
N GLU A 141 -2.71 -9.71 -7.41
CA GLU A 141 -1.26 -9.48 -7.30
C GLU A 141 -0.87 -9.00 -5.90
N ILE A 142 -1.66 -8.11 -5.31
CA ILE A 142 -1.48 -7.68 -3.92
C ILE A 142 -1.62 -8.89 -2.98
N SER A 143 -2.67 -9.68 -3.16
CA SER A 143 -2.94 -10.85 -2.30
C SER A 143 -1.80 -11.87 -2.36
N ALA A 144 -1.19 -12.06 -3.52
CA ALA A 144 -0.05 -12.96 -3.68
C ALA A 144 1.19 -12.48 -2.90
N ALA A 145 1.30 -11.18 -2.64
CA ALA A 145 2.41 -10.62 -1.87
C ALA A 145 2.15 -10.63 -0.35
N LEU A 146 0.90 -10.76 0.09
CA LEU A 146 0.56 -10.64 1.51
C LEU A 146 1.29 -11.64 2.41
N PRO A 147 1.42 -12.94 2.08
CA PRO A 147 2.15 -13.87 2.95
C PRO A 147 3.59 -13.42 3.21
N GLY A 148 4.30 -12.94 2.19
CA GLY A 148 5.65 -12.42 2.33
C GLY A 148 5.72 -11.15 3.18
N ILE A 149 4.76 -10.24 3.00
CA ILE A 149 4.66 -9.02 3.81
C ILE A 149 4.42 -9.37 5.29
N LEU A 150 3.49 -10.28 5.57
CA LEU A 150 3.22 -10.71 6.94
C LEU A 150 4.45 -11.37 7.58
N SER A 151 5.20 -12.16 6.82
CA SER A 151 6.45 -12.76 7.30
C SER A 151 7.47 -11.70 7.69
N GLU A 152 7.63 -10.65 6.86
CA GLU A 152 8.50 -9.51 7.17
C GLU A 152 8.06 -8.80 8.45
N LEU A 153 6.77 -8.56 8.59
CA LEU A 153 6.22 -7.88 9.76
C LEU A 153 6.41 -8.70 11.04
N ARG A 154 6.26 -10.02 10.97
CA ARG A 154 6.54 -10.90 12.11
C ARG A 154 8.01 -10.85 12.51
N ALA A 155 8.92 -10.74 11.55
CA ALA A 155 10.34 -10.62 11.84
C ALA A 155 10.71 -9.28 12.51
N ARG A 156 9.91 -8.25 12.30
CA ARG A 156 10.10 -6.92 12.92
C ARG A 156 9.42 -6.80 14.27
N ALA A 157 8.46 -7.66 14.54
CA ALA A 157 7.64 -7.58 15.76
C ALA A 157 8.37 -8.09 17.01
#